data_3de56f8a5447bde45f7cfd0f43b99d5a
#
_entry.id   3de56f8a5447bde45f7cfd0f43b99d5a
#
_cell.length_a   1.000
_cell.length_b   1.000
_cell.length_c   1.000
_cell.angle_alpha   90.00
_cell.angle_beta   90.00
_cell.angle_gamma   90.00
#
_symmetry.space_group_name_H-M   'P 1'
#
loop_
_entity.id
_entity.type
_entity.pdbx_description
1 polymer ?
#
loop_
_entity_poly.entity_id
_entity_poly.type
_entity_poly.pdbx_seq_one_letter_code
_entity_poly.pdbx_strand_id
1 'polypeptide(L)'
;MQTIAVLPRPHANANDKAGEIDLEVLVADTRSGTSVARTFEPSAIRYDAVRFGALDVDIKPYPLAPGNPAFGVSVEHEYTPIAAPKGEVSTSLYVIDGQRLRKVLDRLQLDHAHGRYDIRGVGFYVGTQRTIEFGPAGEDGYAALKIKEKSVRTENKDLNDNADKQTTYRNYTIEYRNVTYRAPKNLTALY
;
A
#
# COMPACT_ATOMS: atom_id res chain seq x y z
N MET A 1 -4.05 -16.65 -21.01
CA MET A 1 -3.26 -16.34 -19.77
C MET A 1 -2.86 -14.87 -19.85
N GLN A 2 -2.85 -14.17 -18.74
CA GLN A 2 -2.48 -12.74 -18.71
C GLN A 2 -1.24 -12.53 -17.85
N THR A 3 -0.43 -11.57 -18.25
CA THR A 3 0.75 -11.09 -17.52
C THR A 3 0.47 -9.66 -17.07
N ILE A 4 0.76 -9.36 -15.80
CA ILE A 4 0.71 -8.01 -15.26
C ILE A 4 2.15 -7.49 -15.22
N ALA A 5 2.36 -6.27 -15.70
CA ALA A 5 3.63 -5.58 -15.59
C ALA A 5 3.44 -4.19 -15.02
N VAL A 6 4.37 -3.79 -14.15
CA VAL A 6 4.44 -2.46 -13.57
C VAL A 6 5.81 -1.89 -13.90
N LEU A 7 5.83 -0.77 -14.60
CA LEU A 7 7.03 -0.15 -15.16
C LEU A 7 7.26 1.20 -14.45
N PRO A 8 8.17 1.26 -13.47
CA PRO A 8 8.55 2.52 -12.87
C PRO A 8 9.43 3.33 -13.83
N ARG A 9 9.14 4.63 -13.95
CA ARG A 9 9.88 5.58 -14.78
C ARG A 9 10.32 6.77 -13.93
N PRO A 10 11.53 6.74 -13.35
CA PRO A 10 12.04 7.86 -12.58
C PRO A 10 12.13 9.14 -13.42
N HIS A 11 11.78 10.26 -12.84
CA HIS A 11 11.99 11.58 -13.48
C HIS A 11 13.48 11.89 -13.63
N ALA A 12 13.82 12.73 -14.60
CA ALA A 12 15.22 13.06 -14.92
C ALA A 12 15.99 13.70 -13.74
N ASN A 13 15.29 14.32 -12.81
CA ASN A 13 15.85 14.93 -11.61
C ASN A 13 15.82 14.01 -10.38
N ALA A 14 15.29 12.79 -10.51
CA ALA A 14 15.28 11.81 -9.44
C ALA A 14 16.72 11.33 -9.13
N ASN A 15 17.02 11.17 -7.84
CA ASN A 15 18.32 10.71 -7.35
C ASN A 15 18.13 9.89 -6.06
N ASP A 16 19.20 9.41 -5.47
CA ASP A 16 19.14 8.55 -4.27
C ASP A 16 18.53 9.23 -3.03
N LYS A 17 18.35 10.54 -3.04
CA LYS A 17 17.86 11.30 -1.87
C LYS A 17 16.41 11.73 -2.01
N ALA A 18 15.96 12.05 -3.21
CA ALA A 18 14.60 12.49 -3.47
C ALA A 18 14.25 12.34 -4.94
N GLY A 19 12.98 12.17 -5.24
CA GLY A 19 12.49 12.11 -6.61
C GLY A 19 11.01 11.78 -6.72
N GLU A 20 10.59 11.76 -7.97
CA GLU A 20 9.27 11.30 -8.38
C GLU A 20 9.43 10.21 -9.43
N ILE A 21 8.54 9.23 -9.40
CA ILE A 21 8.50 8.09 -10.32
C ILE A 21 7.09 8.00 -10.90
N ASP A 22 7.00 8.04 -12.23
CA ASP A 22 5.77 7.69 -12.92
C ASP A 22 5.60 6.17 -12.93
N LEU A 23 4.37 5.70 -12.87
CA LEU A 23 4.06 4.28 -13.04
C LEU A 23 3.26 4.05 -14.32
N GLU A 24 3.71 3.11 -15.13
CA GLU A 24 2.88 2.49 -16.15
C GLU A 24 2.50 1.10 -15.67
N VAL A 25 1.20 0.85 -15.52
CA VAL A 25 0.65 -0.45 -15.14
C VAL A 25 -0.07 -1.02 -16.36
N LEU A 26 0.24 -2.26 -16.72
CA LEU A 26 -0.37 -2.90 -17.88
C LEU A 26 -0.67 -4.38 -17.63
N VAL A 27 -1.71 -4.84 -18.30
CA VAL A 27 -2.06 -6.26 -18.45
C VAL A 27 -1.92 -6.62 -19.92
N ALA A 28 -1.20 -7.68 -20.21
CA ALA A 28 -0.99 -8.17 -21.56
C ALA A 28 -1.41 -9.64 -21.69
N ASP A 29 -1.81 -10.06 -22.88
CA ASP A 29 -1.91 -11.47 -23.19
C ASP A 29 -0.51 -12.11 -23.25
N THR A 30 -0.29 -13.12 -22.43
CA THR A 30 1.03 -13.75 -22.27
C THR A 30 1.55 -14.38 -23.56
N ARG A 31 0.66 -14.83 -24.44
CA ARG A 31 1.06 -15.53 -25.67
C ARG A 31 1.43 -14.57 -26.79
N SER A 32 0.60 -13.55 -27.00
CA SER A 32 0.79 -12.58 -28.09
C SER A 32 1.63 -11.36 -27.70
N GLY A 33 1.78 -11.09 -26.40
CA GLY A 33 2.37 -9.84 -25.88
C GLY A 33 1.47 -8.61 -26.10
N THR A 34 0.26 -8.79 -26.62
CA THR A 34 -0.64 -7.68 -26.91
C THR A 34 -1.18 -7.09 -25.62
N SER A 35 -1.11 -5.76 -25.47
CA SER A 35 -1.71 -5.06 -24.34
C SER A 35 -3.22 -5.23 -24.32
N VAL A 36 -3.76 -5.74 -23.21
CA VAL A 36 -5.20 -5.89 -22.96
C VAL A 36 -5.74 -4.62 -22.34
N ALA A 37 -5.07 -4.11 -21.31
CA ALA A 37 -5.46 -2.89 -20.62
C ALA A 37 -4.23 -2.23 -20.00
N ARG A 38 -4.22 -0.90 -19.89
CA ARG A 38 -3.13 -0.14 -19.30
C ARG A 38 -3.60 1.15 -18.65
N THR A 39 -2.77 1.67 -17.74
CA THR A 39 -2.90 3.03 -17.20
C THR A 39 -1.50 3.63 -17.01
N PHE A 40 -1.42 4.95 -17.08
CA PHE A 40 -0.23 5.72 -16.77
C PHE A 40 -0.56 6.71 -15.65
N GLU A 41 0.26 6.70 -14.62
CA GLU A 41 0.11 7.53 -13.43
C GLU A 41 1.35 8.41 -13.25
N PRO A 42 1.24 9.70 -13.54
CA PRO A 42 2.35 10.61 -13.34
C PRO A 42 2.60 10.83 -11.85
N SER A 43 3.87 10.89 -11.45
CA SER A 43 4.32 11.12 -10.07
C SER A 43 3.62 10.21 -9.05
N ALA A 44 3.41 8.96 -9.44
CA ALA A 44 2.69 7.97 -8.63
C ALA A 44 3.41 7.63 -7.34
N ILE A 45 4.74 7.68 -7.35
CA ILE A 45 5.59 7.46 -6.19
C ILE A 45 6.43 8.72 -5.98
N ARG A 46 6.41 9.24 -4.77
CA ARG A 46 7.28 10.33 -4.32
C ARG A 46 8.11 9.86 -3.15
N TYR A 47 9.35 10.27 -3.10
CA TYR A 47 10.25 9.95 -2.02
C TYR A 47 11.21 11.09 -1.74
N ASP A 48 11.62 11.20 -0.49
CA ASP A 48 12.58 12.17 0.01
C ASP A 48 13.50 11.50 1.05
N ALA A 49 13.60 12.06 2.25
CA ALA A 49 14.29 11.41 3.37
C ALA A 49 13.69 10.01 3.69
N VAL A 50 12.42 9.78 3.37
CA VAL A 50 11.79 8.45 3.38
C VAL A 50 11.91 7.87 1.98
N ARG A 51 12.76 6.87 1.83
CA ARG A 51 13.18 6.33 0.54
C ARG A 51 12.11 5.40 -0.05
N PHE A 52 12.03 5.39 -1.36
CA PHE A 52 11.39 4.29 -2.08
C PHE A 52 12.22 3.02 -1.90
N GLY A 53 11.60 1.98 -1.36
CA GLY A 53 12.23 0.70 -1.06
C GLY A 53 11.93 -0.35 -2.13
N ALA A 54 10.65 -0.66 -2.31
CA ALA A 54 10.23 -1.73 -3.22
C ALA A 54 8.90 -1.43 -3.92
N LEU A 55 8.73 -2.10 -5.06
CA LEU A 55 7.48 -2.16 -5.81
C LEU A 55 7.13 -3.64 -6.00
N ASP A 56 5.92 -4.01 -5.61
CA ASP A 56 5.44 -5.39 -5.71
C ASP A 56 4.08 -5.47 -6.37
N VAL A 57 3.79 -6.60 -7.01
CA VAL A 57 2.52 -6.88 -7.69
C VAL A 57 1.86 -8.09 -7.05
N ASP A 58 0.79 -7.86 -6.31
CA ASP A 58 -0.03 -8.94 -5.78
C ASP A 58 -1.02 -9.42 -6.86
N ILE A 59 -0.67 -10.54 -7.48
CA ILE A 59 -1.46 -11.21 -8.51
C ILE A 59 -2.60 -12.06 -7.94
N LYS A 60 -2.69 -12.21 -6.61
CA LYS A 60 -3.83 -12.87 -5.99
C LYS A 60 -5.10 -12.11 -6.33
N PRO A 61 -6.08 -12.77 -6.94
CA PRO A 61 -7.29 -12.05 -7.36
C PRO A 61 -8.06 -11.52 -6.15
N TYR A 62 -8.32 -10.24 -6.14
CA TYR A 62 -9.22 -9.60 -5.19
C TYR A 62 -10.65 -9.68 -5.76
N PRO A 63 -11.57 -10.46 -5.15
CA PRO A 63 -12.91 -10.68 -5.66
C PRO A 63 -13.83 -9.49 -5.35
N LEU A 64 -13.54 -8.34 -5.95
CA LEU A 64 -14.29 -7.11 -5.71
C LEU A 64 -15.67 -7.13 -6.34
N ALA A 65 -15.77 -7.66 -7.56
CA ALA A 65 -17.03 -7.81 -8.28
C ALA A 65 -17.04 -9.11 -9.09
N PRO A 66 -18.21 -9.72 -9.34
CA PRO A 66 -18.33 -10.92 -10.16
C PRO A 66 -17.74 -10.70 -11.56
N GLY A 67 -16.85 -11.61 -11.98
CA GLY A 67 -16.25 -11.57 -13.32
C GLY A 67 -15.20 -10.47 -13.54
N ASN A 68 -14.92 -9.62 -12.56
CA ASN A 68 -13.91 -8.56 -12.66
C ASN A 68 -13.01 -8.52 -11.42
N PRO A 69 -12.10 -9.51 -11.26
CA PRO A 69 -11.16 -9.51 -10.15
C PRO A 69 -10.18 -8.35 -10.28
N ALA A 70 -9.84 -7.73 -9.15
CA ALA A 70 -8.75 -6.77 -9.09
C ALA A 70 -7.42 -7.46 -8.79
N PHE A 71 -6.32 -6.73 -9.05
CA PHE A 71 -4.99 -7.06 -8.57
C PHE A 71 -4.41 -5.87 -7.81
N GLY A 72 -3.41 -6.14 -6.97
CA GLY A 72 -2.75 -5.12 -6.15
C GLY A 72 -1.41 -4.68 -6.70
N VAL A 73 -1.09 -3.39 -6.55
CA VAL A 73 0.27 -2.86 -6.71
C VAL A 73 0.64 -2.21 -5.39
N SER A 74 1.70 -2.70 -4.78
CA SER A 74 2.18 -2.23 -3.48
C SER A 74 3.48 -1.47 -3.62
N VAL A 75 3.61 -0.39 -2.85
CA VAL A 75 4.81 0.44 -2.77
C VAL A 75 5.29 0.45 -1.33
N GLU A 76 6.58 0.19 -1.15
CA GLU A 76 7.25 0.27 0.13
C GLU A 76 8.10 1.53 0.22
N HIS A 77 7.97 2.22 1.35
CA HIS A 77 8.82 3.33 1.73
C HIS A 77 9.48 3.06 3.07
N GLU A 78 10.75 3.38 3.19
CA GLU A 78 11.52 3.14 4.40
C GLU A 78 12.40 4.33 4.80
N TYR A 79 12.57 4.49 6.10
CA TYR A 79 13.51 5.41 6.71
C TYR A 79 14.10 4.73 7.94
N THR A 80 15.36 4.36 7.87
CA THR A 80 16.02 3.42 8.80
C THR A 80 17.06 3.99 9.76
N PRO A 81 17.09 5.28 10.15
CA PRO A 81 17.94 5.68 11.24
C PRO A 81 17.48 5.04 12.54
N ILE A 82 18.43 4.48 13.30
CA ILE A 82 18.16 3.78 14.58
C ILE A 82 17.33 4.63 15.55
N ALA A 83 17.59 5.95 15.59
CA ALA A 83 16.89 6.87 16.50
C ALA A 83 15.42 7.15 16.14
N ALA A 84 15.02 6.97 14.88
CA ALA A 84 13.68 7.29 14.42
C ALA A 84 13.28 6.43 13.22
N PRO A 85 13.17 5.10 13.37
CA PRO A 85 12.80 4.22 12.28
C PRO A 85 11.37 4.53 11.80
N LYS A 86 11.16 4.50 10.49
CA LYS A 86 9.85 4.62 9.85
C LYS A 86 9.77 3.66 8.68
N GLY A 87 8.59 3.18 8.41
CA GLY A 87 8.32 2.37 7.23
C GLY A 87 6.84 2.36 6.93
N GLU A 88 6.50 2.23 5.67
CA GLU A 88 5.13 2.01 5.28
C GLU A 88 5.07 1.17 4.00
N VAL A 89 4.06 0.30 3.94
CA VAL A 89 3.66 -0.40 2.72
C VAL A 89 2.25 0.03 2.40
N SER A 90 2.06 0.55 1.21
CA SER A 90 0.74 0.91 0.70
C SER A 90 0.36 0.05 -0.50
N THR A 91 -0.92 -0.21 -0.69
CA THR A 91 -1.42 -0.92 -1.87
C THR A 91 -2.51 -0.13 -2.57
N SER A 92 -2.46 -0.18 -3.89
CA SER A 92 -3.52 0.30 -4.79
C SER A 92 -4.13 -0.88 -5.53
N LEU A 93 -5.46 -0.88 -5.72
CA LEU A 93 -6.16 -1.94 -6.43
C LEU A 93 -6.63 -1.47 -7.80
N TYR A 94 -6.44 -2.32 -8.81
CA TYR A 94 -6.79 -2.05 -10.19
C TYR A 94 -7.73 -3.11 -10.72
N VAL A 95 -8.70 -2.68 -11.53
CA VAL A 95 -9.60 -3.54 -12.31
C VAL A 95 -9.46 -3.23 -13.79
N ILE A 96 -9.74 -4.24 -14.63
CA ILE A 96 -9.81 -4.05 -16.07
C ILE A 96 -11.16 -3.39 -16.40
N ASP A 97 -11.12 -2.28 -17.14
CA ASP A 97 -12.28 -1.54 -17.59
C ASP A 97 -12.11 -1.23 -19.09
N GLY A 98 -12.57 -2.14 -19.94
CA GLY A 98 -12.28 -2.12 -21.38
C GLY A 98 -10.78 -2.25 -21.65
N GLN A 99 -10.19 -1.27 -22.33
CA GLN A 99 -8.77 -1.20 -22.62
C GLN A 99 -7.97 -0.38 -21.58
N ARG A 100 -8.61 0.02 -20.50
CA ARG A 100 -7.97 0.79 -19.42
C ARG A 100 -7.91 -0.03 -18.14
N LEU A 101 -6.89 0.24 -17.34
CA LEU A 101 -6.88 -0.15 -15.95
C LEU A 101 -7.43 1.01 -15.12
N ARG A 102 -8.46 0.74 -14.36
CA ARG A 102 -9.05 1.71 -13.45
C ARG A 102 -8.60 1.41 -12.03
N LYS A 103 -7.95 2.38 -11.40
CA LYS A 103 -7.59 2.31 -9.99
C LYS A 103 -8.85 2.51 -9.15
N VAL A 104 -9.24 1.47 -8.42
CA VAL A 104 -10.46 1.45 -7.59
C VAL A 104 -10.18 1.69 -6.12
N LEU A 105 -8.96 1.50 -5.68
CA LEU A 105 -8.46 1.86 -4.35
C LEU A 105 -7.09 2.50 -4.50
N ASP A 106 -6.87 3.62 -3.83
CA ASP A 106 -5.61 4.35 -3.89
C ASP A 106 -4.89 4.31 -2.55
N ARG A 107 -3.64 3.83 -2.55
CA ARG A 107 -2.66 3.86 -1.47
C ARG A 107 -3.21 3.52 -0.08
N LEU A 108 -3.97 2.41 0.04
CA LEU A 108 -4.34 1.90 1.36
C LEU A 108 -3.05 1.44 2.08
N GLN A 109 -2.76 2.02 3.23
CA GLN A 109 -1.62 1.65 4.05
C GLN A 109 -1.85 0.29 4.71
N LEU A 110 -1.09 -0.74 4.30
CA LEU A 110 -1.17 -2.10 4.85
C LEU A 110 -0.23 -2.29 6.04
N ASP A 111 0.99 -1.77 5.93
CA ASP A 111 1.96 -1.76 7.01
C ASP A 111 2.39 -0.34 7.31
N HIS A 112 2.55 -0.03 8.57
CA HIS A 112 3.09 1.23 9.02
C HIS A 112 3.91 1.03 10.28
N ALA A 113 5.11 1.56 10.28
CA ALA A 113 5.99 1.51 11.42
C ALA A 113 6.57 2.89 11.70
N HIS A 114 6.67 3.24 12.98
CA HIS A 114 7.40 4.41 13.43
C HIS A 114 7.91 4.21 14.85
N GLY A 115 9.02 4.87 15.16
CA GLY A 115 9.61 4.80 16.47
C GLY A 115 10.43 6.04 16.78
N ARG A 116 10.85 6.13 18.01
CA ARG A 116 11.78 7.14 18.51
C ARG A 116 12.55 6.60 19.68
N TYR A 117 13.86 6.68 19.59
CA TYR A 117 14.79 6.24 20.64
C TYR A 117 15.80 7.34 20.94
N ASP A 118 16.20 7.47 22.19
CA ASP A 118 17.34 8.28 22.58
C ASP A 118 18.67 7.50 22.37
N ILE A 119 19.80 8.14 22.63
CA ILE A 119 21.14 7.55 22.49
C ILE A 119 21.38 6.36 23.42
N ARG A 120 20.53 6.16 24.44
CA ARG A 120 20.59 5.04 25.39
C ARG A 120 19.64 3.92 25.00
N GLY A 121 18.93 4.04 23.87
CA GLY A 121 17.94 3.05 23.44
C GLY A 121 16.61 3.12 24.21
N VAL A 122 16.39 4.16 25.02
CA VAL A 122 15.10 4.42 25.66
C VAL A 122 14.15 5.08 24.68
N GLY A 123 12.93 4.56 24.57
CA GLY A 123 11.96 5.07 23.61
C GLY A 123 10.88 4.07 23.25
N PHE A 124 10.31 4.24 22.07
CA PHE A 124 9.22 3.38 21.64
C PHE A 124 9.29 3.06 20.14
N TYR A 125 8.64 1.96 19.79
CA TYR A 125 8.35 1.55 18.42
C TYR A 125 6.88 1.13 18.32
N VAL A 126 6.22 1.54 17.24
CA VAL A 126 4.86 1.12 16.92
C VAL A 126 4.87 0.49 15.54
N GLY A 127 4.50 -0.77 15.47
CA GLY A 127 4.23 -1.48 14.22
C GLY A 127 2.74 -1.69 14.06
N THR A 128 2.20 -1.33 12.91
CA THR A 128 0.78 -1.51 12.57
C THR A 128 0.68 -2.33 11.30
N GLN A 129 -0.11 -3.39 11.33
CA GLN A 129 -0.39 -4.26 10.19
C GLN A 129 -1.89 -4.30 9.91
N ARG A 130 -2.25 -4.30 8.63
CA ARG A 130 -3.63 -4.36 8.18
C ARG A 130 -3.81 -5.46 7.14
N THR A 131 -4.97 -6.10 7.20
CA THR A 131 -5.39 -7.09 6.21
C THR A 131 -6.71 -6.66 5.58
N ILE A 132 -6.90 -7.02 4.31
CA ILE A 132 -8.12 -6.77 3.56
C ILE A 132 -8.91 -8.08 3.51
N GLU A 133 -10.16 -8.04 3.99
CA GLU A 133 -11.17 -9.07 3.79
C GLU A 133 -12.34 -8.48 3.00
N PHE A 134 -13.15 -9.34 2.42
CA PHE A 134 -14.27 -8.92 1.58
C PHE A 134 -15.59 -9.11 2.33
N GLY A 135 -16.37 -8.06 2.38
CA GLY A 135 -17.74 -8.07 2.89
C GLY A 135 -18.76 -8.36 1.80
N PRO A 136 -20.05 -8.19 2.11
CA PRO A 136 -21.11 -8.31 1.10
C PRO A 136 -20.95 -7.25 0.00
N ALA A 137 -21.47 -7.58 -1.18
CA ALA A 137 -21.55 -6.61 -2.25
C ALA A 137 -22.58 -5.51 -1.92
N GLY A 138 -22.21 -4.27 -2.24
CA GLY A 138 -23.11 -3.12 -2.18
C GLY A 138 -24.01 -3.00 -3.42
N GLU A 139 -24.72 -1.88 -3.52
CA GLU A 139 -25.66 -1.60 -4.63
C GLU A 139 -24.97 -1.61 -6.00
N ASP A 140 -23.70 -1.20 -6.07
CA ASP A 140 -22.90 -1.22 -7.31
C ASP A 140 -22.35 -2.61 -7.67
N GLY A 141 -22.68 -3.65 -6.90
CA GLY A 141 -22.21 -5.02 -7.10
C GLY A 141 -20.76 -5.24 -6.65
N TYR A 142 -20.08 -4.23 -6.08
CA TYR A 142 -18.74 -4.35 -5.53
C TYR A 142 -18.77 -4.70 -4.04
N ALA A 143 -17.93 -5.63 -3.62
CA ALA A 143 -17.79 -6.04 -2.22
C ALA A 143 -17.23 -4.90 -1.35
N ALA A 144 -17.77 -4.71 -0.16
CA ALA A 144 -17.16 -3.82 0.82
C ALA A 144 -15.80 -4.38 1.26
N LEU A 145 -14.81 -3.50 1.47
CA LEU A 145 -13.52 -3.89 2.05
C LEU A 145 -13.61 -3.83 3.58
N LYS A 146 -13.29 -4.95 4.23
CA LYS A 146 -13.17 -5.07 5.67
C LYS A 146 -11.69 -5.02 6.04
N ILE A 147 -11.26 -3.94 6.65
CA ILE A 147 -9.86 -3.75 7.05
C ILE A 147 -9.73 -4.12 8.53
N LYS A 148 -8.92 -5.13 8.82
CA LYS A 148 -8.54 -5.52 10.18
C LYS A 148 -7.16 -4.95 10.48
N GLU A 149 -7.05 -4.18 11.54
CA GLU A 149 -5.82 -3.55 12.00
C GLU A 149 -5.37 -4.18 13.31
N LYS A 150 -4.08 -4.51 13.36
CA LYS A 150 -3.36 -4.87 14.58
C LYS A 150 -2.19 -3.90 14.73
N SER A 151 -2.13 -3.18 15.85
CA SER A 151 -1.03 -2.29 16.19
C SER A 151 -0.36 -2.75 17.47
N VAL A 152 0.97 -2.85 17.46
CA VAL A 152 1.80 -3.23 18.60
C VAL A 152 2.73 -2.08 18.93
N ARG A 153 2.57 -1.51 20.11
CA ARG A 153 3.51 -0.55 20.70
C ARG A 153 4.47 -1.30 21.61
N THR A 154 5.75 -1.13 21.37
CA THR A 154 6.83 -1.61 22.25
C THR A 154 7.53 -0.40 22.85
N GLU A 155 7.67 -0.34 24.14
CA GLU A 155 8.28 0.79 24.87
C GLU A 155 9.41 0.29 25.78
N ASN A 156 10.59 0.83 25.59
CA ASN A 156 11.75 0.60 26.43
C ASN A 156 11.92 1.80 27.37
N LYS A 157 11.74 1.58 28.67
CA LYS A 157 11.88 2.62 29.71
C LYS A 157 13.29 2.67 30.28
N ASP A 158 14.00 1.55 30.25
CA ASP A 158 15.37 1.37 30.71
C ASP A 158 16.08 0.34 29.83
N LEU A 159 17.44 0.40 29.79
CA LEU A 159 18.27 -0.57 29.06
C LEU A 159 18.22 -1.99 29.65
N ASN A 160 17.87 -2.11 30.93
CA ASN A 160 17.83 -3.38 31.66
C ASN A 160 16.43 -3.95 31.86
N ASP A 161 15.39 -3.25 31.42
CA ASP A 161 13.99 -3.69 31.56
C ASP A 161 13.50 -4.44 30.34
N ASN A 162 12.60 -5.39 30.58
CA ASN A 162 11.82 -5.99 29.50
C ASN A 162 10.91 -4.92 28.88
N ALA A 163 10.96 -4.80 27.56
CA ALA A 163 10.11 -3.85 26.83
C ALA A 163 8.62 -4.08 27.12
N ASP A 164 7.93 -3.05 27.55
CA ASP A 164 6.46 -3.08 27.67
C ASP A 164 5.83 -3.20 26.29
N LYS A 165 4.89 -4.14 26.12
CA LYS A 165 4.16 -4.34 24.88
C LYS A 165 2.67 -4.12 25.07
N GLN A 166 2.10 -3.26 24.24
CA GLN A 166 0.67 -3.02 24.17
C GLN A 166 0.16 -3.32 22.76
N THR A 167 -0.87 -4.16 22.67
CA THR A 167 -1.50 -4.51 21.39
C THR A 167 -2.91 -3.93 21.34
N THR A 168 -3.25 -3.31 20.22
CA THR A 168 -4.59 -2.80 19.92
C THR A 168 -5.11 -3.37 18.61
N TYR A 169 -6.42 -3.57 18.52
CA TYR A 169 -7.11 -4.05 17.32
C TYR A 169 -8.20 -3.07 16.94
N ARG A 170 -8.33 -2.84 15.62
CA ARG A 170 -9.39 -2.00 15.06
C ARG A 170 -9.92 -2.63 13.79
N ASN A 171 -11.18 -2.35 13.49
CA ASN A 171 -11.82 -2.79 12.25
C ASN A 171 -12.42 -1.57 11.55
N TYR A 172 -12.27 -1.55 10.22
CA TYR A 172 -12.85 -0.52 9.39
C TYR A 172 -13.62 -1.17 8.25
N THR A 173 -14.59 -0.45 7.72
CA THR A 173 -15.31 -0.84 6.50
C THR A 173 -15.19 0.29 5.49
N ILE A 174 -14.75 -0.05 4.28
CA ILE A 174 -14.67 0.89 3.17
C ILE A 174 -15.63 0.38 2.09
N GLU A 175 -16.68 1.15 1.84
CA GLU A 175 -17.65 0.82 0.81
C GLU A 175 -17.21 1.38 -0.54
N TYR A 176 -17.58 0.65 -1.60
CA TYR A 176 -17.43 1.14 -2.96
C TYR A 176 -18.53 2.16 -3.23
N ARG A 177 -18.15 3.37 -3.63
CA ARG A 177 -19.07 4.46 -3.97
C ARG A 177 -18.44 5.35 -5.03
N ASN A 178 -19.26 5.82 -5.98
CA ASN A 178 -18.78 6.71 -7.04
C ASN A 178 -17.54 6.14 -7.77
N VAL A 179 -17.62 4.88 -8.17
CA VAL A 179 -16.61 4.11 -8.93
C VAL A 179 -15.26 3.89 -8.20
N THR A 180 -15.18 4.08 -6.88
CA THR A 180 -13.94 3.95 -6.11
C THR A 180 -14.19 3.57 -4.65
N TYR A 181 -13.17 3.01 -3.98
CA TYR A 181 -13.09 2.90 -2.53
C TYR A 181 -12.31 4.10 -1.99
N ARG A 182 -12.92 4.84 -1.09
CA ARG A 182 -12.26 5.98 -0.43
C ARG A 182 -11.79 5.60 0.95
N ALA A 183 -10.51 5.29 1.08
CA ALA A 183 -9.91 5.03 2.39
C ALA A 183 -9.96 6.30 3.25
N PRO A 184 -10.29 6.18 4.55
CA PRO A 184 -10.13 7.27 5.50
C PRO A 184 -8.66 7.75 5.55
N LYS A 185 -8.44 9.02 5.88
CA LYS A 185 -7.08 9.62 5.92
C LYS A 185 -6.09 8.86 6.80
N ASN A 186 -6.55 8.30 7.91
CA ASN A 186 -5.71 7.51 8.82
C ASN A 186 -5.36 6.10 8.30
N LEU A 187 -5.93 5.71 7.17
CA LEU A 187 -5.62 4.45 6.47
C LEU A 187 -4.94 4.70 5.12
N THR A 188 -4.75 5.94 4.72
CA THR A 188 -4.08 6.31 3.47
C THR A 188 -2.61 6.57 3.73
N ALA A 189 -1.73 6.04 2.87
CA ALA A 189 -0.30 6.25 2.95
C ALA A 189 0.09 7.72 2.84
N LEU A 190 1.19 8.07 3.49
CA LEU A 190 1.72 9.45 3.49
C LEU A 190 2.55 9.75 2.23
N TYR A 191 3.17 8.70 1.67
CA TYR A 191 4.07 8.77 0.51
C TYR A 191 3.50 8.08 -0.72
#